data_e7289ebaa0dae14e6f55524a9ed139b1
#
_entry.id   e7289ebaa0dae14e6f55524a9ed139b1
#
_cell.length_a   1.000
_cell.length_b   1.000
_cell.length_c   1.000
_cell.angle_alpha   90.00
_cell.angle_beta   90.00
_cell.angle_gamma   90.00
#
_symmetry.space_group_name_H-M   'P 1'
#
loop_
_entity.id
_entity.type
_entity.pdbx_description
1 polymer ?
#
loop_
_entity_poly.entity_id
_entity_poly.type
_entity_poly.pdbx_seq_one_letter_code
_entity_poly.pdbx_strand_id
1 'polypeptide(L)'
;MSEPQRALPTPANDADLPDASRGAKRIGGHGRFRWAVVWTLIGTLIPGLGLWHAGRRVAGAVVMGLFAALVLAGVYLGTAGRDRVTTLGTNVGVLSGLSIGLLVLAVVWVAVIATSHLALRPLRASGAQRVTGGILVGALSLAIATPLAVGAEYTWSGAQLLGTVFADDPTDPGGTTSTDPTTAANPWGAKERINVLVIGGDSGTNRDASLGLRADAVMMASIDTRTGASTLFSLPRQTARIPFPQDSPLHKYYPNGFYDGVNGGNAEYFLNAMYNNIPSRIPKNLLGDHVKNVGAEVMKIGVGEALGLGKADYYVIINMDGFKSFINALGGITLNVNYRIPIGGKTTENVPPIGWIEPGRDKHLNGRLALWYARGRYHVKGSDYSRMERQRCVINAVVQQARPDVVLANFEKIAAAGAKTIQTDIPRNKLPAMIDLALKVKNTNLHSVVFQPGVAGWVSANPPWPAVQRRVQQALKEADKAEGGKTSTPSASAATSSSAKPTKSSSSKSEDLSDSCAYNPAK
;
A
#
# COMPACT_ATOMS: atom_id res chain seq x y z
N MET A 1 29.86 -66.88 -92.79
CA MET A 1 29.41 -65.57 -92.37
C MET A 1 29.47 -65.55 -90.83
N SER A 2 30.56 -65.14 -90.30
CA SER A 2 30.89 -65.29 -88.91
C SER A 2 31.22 -63.83 -88.38
N GLU A 3 30.51 -63.44 -87.43
CA GLU A 3 30.60 -62.14 -86.75
C GLU A 3 31.70 -62.22 -85.67
N PRO A 4 32.61 -61.25 -85.57
CA PRO A 4 33.71 -61.28 -84.58
C PRO A 4 33.22 -60.74 -83.20
N GLN A 5 33.46 -61.55 -82.16
CA GLN A 5 33.29 -61.16 -80.79
C GLN A 5 34.19 -59.97 -80.38
N ARG A 6 33.61 -58.93 -79.78
CA ARG A 6 34.24 -57.74 -79.21
C ARG A 6 34.68 -58.08 -77.80
N ALA A 7 35.96 -58.03 -77.53
CA ALA A 7 36.55 -58.16 -76.17
C ALA A 7 36.22 -57.00 -75.24
N LEU A 8 35.81 -57.34 -73.99
CA LEU A 8 35.63 -56.39 -72.91
C LEU A 8 37.01 -55.85 -72.37
N PRO A 9 37.11 -54.58 -72.06
CA PRO A 9 38.31 -54.04 -71.44
C PRO A 9 38.38 -54.37 -69.92
N THR A 10 39.57 -54.75 -69.49
CA THR A 10 40.02 -55.00 -68.11
C THR A 10 39.82 -53.79 -67.20
N PRO A 11 39.32 -53.97 -65.93
CA PRO A 11 39.18 -52.86 -65.02
C PRO A 11 40.58 -52.33 -64.57
N ALA A 12 40.72 -50.99 -64.64
CA ALA A 12 41.89 -50.29 -64.17
C ALA A 12 42.02 -50.32 -62.65
N ASN A 13 43.21 -50.45 -62.12
CA ASN A 13 43.57 -50.46 -60.73
C ASN A 13 43.13 -49.14 -60.02
N ASP A 14 42.30 -49.30 -58.98
CA ASP A 14 41.97 -48.25 -57.98
C ASP A 14 43.17 -48.01 -57.00
N ALA A 15 44.19 -47.39 -57.46
CA ALA A 15 45.31 -46.96 -56.62
C ALA A 15 45.73 -45.56 -57.07
N ASP A 16 44.98 -44.51 -56.59
CA ASP A 16 45.46 -43.11 -56.44
C ASP A 16 44.29 -42.16 -56.45
N LEU A 17 43.37 -42.31 -55.43
CA LEU A 17 42.50 -41.19 -55.01
C LEU A 17 42.99 -40.67 -53.65
N PRO A 18 43.30 -39.39 -53.51
CA PRO A 18 43.78 -38.88 -52.23
C PRO A 18 42.62 -39.00 -51.18
N ASP A 19 42.97 -39.57 -50.02
CA ASP A 19 42.14 -39.78 -48.87
C ASP A 19 41.63 -38.44 -48.27
N ALA A 20 40.48 -37.95 -48.75
CA ALA A 20 39.79 -36.77 -48.28
C ALA A 20 39.08 -36.97 -46.91
N SER A 21 39.41 -38.07 -46.21
CA SER A 21 38.74 -38.43 -44.93
C SER A 21 39.53 -38.01 -43.67
N ARG A 22 40.60 -37.22 -43.79
CA ARG A 22 41.34 -36.70 -42.64
C ARG A 22 40.76 -35.35 -42.20
N GLY A 23 39.85 -35.36 -41.16
CA GLY A 23 39.65 -34.16 -40.40
C GLY A 23 38.29 -33.89 -39.80
N ALA A 24 37.25 -34.65 -40.09
CA ALA A 24 36.00 -34.51 -39.37
C ALA A 24 35.96 -35.43 -38.14
N LYS A 25 36.41 -34.95 -36.99
CA LYS A 25 36.21 -35.60 -35.69
C LYS A 25 34.71 -35.81 -35.51
N ARG A 26 34.15 -37.00 -35.85
CA ARG A 26 32.74 -37.36 -35.60
C ARG A 26 32.50 -37.38 -34.12
N ILE A 27 31.99 -36.25 -33.57
CA ILE A 27 31.48 -36.18 -32.22
C ILE A 27 30.34 -37.21 -32.14
N GLY A 28 30.52 -38.27 -31.35
CA GLY A 28 29.52 -39.35 -31.19
C GLY A 28 28.17 -38.76 -30.72
N GLY A 29 27.06 -39.47 -30.99
CA GLY A 29 25.71 -39.00 -30.67
C GLY A 29 25.49 -38.53 -29.22
N HIS A 30 26.29 -39.07 -28.27
CA HIS A 30 26.32 -38.61 -26.87
C HIS A 30 26.96 -37.24 -26.69
N GLY A 31 28.02 -36.91 -27.42
CA GLY A 31 28.64 -35.60 -27.37
C GLY A 31 27.74 -34.48 -27.91
N ARG A 32 27.00 -34.77 -28.98
CA ARG A 32 26.03 -33.80 -29.54
C ARG A 32 24.84 -33.52 -28.61
N PHE A 33 24.34 -34.53 -27.87
CA PHE A 33 23.27 -34.35 -26.91
C PHE A 33 23.74 -33.49 -25.71
N ARG A 34 24.92 -33.74 -25.15
CA ARG A 34 25.48 -32.91 -24.07
C ARG A 34 25.62 -31.45 -24.51
N TRP A 35 26.05 -31.22 -25.74
CA TRP A 35 26.12 -29.87 -26.32
C TRP A 35 24.71 -29.21 -26.43
N ALA A 36 23.73 -29.96 -26.89
CA ALA A 36 22.33 -29.47 -26.94
C ALA A 36 21.83 -29.06 -25.55
N VAL A 37 22.11 -29.87 -24.51
CA VAL A 37 21.76 -29.55 -23.12
C VAL A 37 22.43 -28.26 -22.65
N VAL A 38 23.75 -28.12 -22.85
CA VAL A 38 24.53 -26.94 -22.45
C VAL A 38 23.97 -25.67 -23.11
N TRP A 39 23.76 -25.72 -24.45
CA TRP A 39 23.24 -24.55 -25.16
C TRP A 39 21.76 -24.26 -24.86
N THR A 40 20.97 -25.24 -24.43
CA THR A 40 19.62 -25.01 -23.91
C THR A 40 19.69 -24.28 -22.57
N LEU A 41 20.58 -24.69 -21.65
CA LEU A 41 20.77 -24.01 -20.36
C LEU A 41 21.24 -22.56 -20.54
N ILE A 42 22.29 -22.34 -21.36
CA ILE A 42 22.80 -20.99 -21.63
C ILE A 42 21.71 -20.13 -22.34
N GLY A 43 21.01 -20.74 -23.32
CA GLY A 43 19.93 -20.08 -24.04
C GLY A 43 18.67 -19.79 -23.20
N THR A 44 18.53 -20.40 -22.02
CA THR A 44 17.49 -20.07 -21.03
C THR A 44 17.84 -18.79 -20.29
N LEU A 45 19.13 -18.58 -19.95
CA LEU A 45 19.61 -17.35 -19.29
C LEU A 45 19.70 -16.17 -20.27
N ILE A 46 20.14 -16.45 -21.51
CA ILE A 46 20.21 -15.43 -22.57
C ILE A 46 19.30 -15.92 -23.73
N PRO A 47 18.01 -15.55 -23.71
CA PRO A 47 17.05 -15.98 -24.71
C PRO A 47 17.50 -15.65 -26.13
N GLY A 48 17.40 -16.62 -27.03
CA GLY A 48 17.85 -16.48 -28.42
C GLY A 48 19.23 -17.05 -28.73
N LEU A 49 20.13 -17.21 -27.73
CA LEU A 49 21.48 -17.74 -27.97
C LEU A 49 21.46 -19.21 -28.43
N GLY A 50 20.54 -20.01 -27.91
CA GLY A 50 20.31 -21.38 -28.35
C GLY A 50 19.85 -21.46 -29.82
N LEU A 51 18.98 -20.58 -30.26
CA LEU A 51 18.54 -20.47 -31.66
C LEU A 51 19.69 -20.03 -32.58
N TRP A 52 20.51 -19.08 -32.12
CA TRP A 52 21.68 -18.62 -32.86
C TRP A 52 22.63 -19.77 -33.16
N HIS A 53 22.96 -20.59 -32.15
CA HIS A 53 23.84 -21.76 -32.31
C HIS A 53 23.21 -22.92 -33.06
N ALA A 54 21.86 -22.99 -33.08
CA ALA A 54 21.10 -23.95 -33.89
C ALA A 54 21.07 -23.58 -35.39
N GLY A 55 21.75 -22.50 -35.81
CA GLY A 55 21.80 -22.04 -37.20
C GLY A 55 20.70 -21.04 -37.56
N ARG A 56 19.72 -20.74 -36.68
CA ARG A 56 18.67 -19.75 -36.87
C ARG A 56 19.10 -18.36 -36.41
N ARG A 57 20.18 -17.84 -37.08
CA ARG A 57 20.87 -16.61 -36.62
C ARG A 57 19.98 -15.38 -36.53
N VAL A 58 19.09 -15.15 -37.51
CA VAL A 58 18.19 -13.98 -37.51
C VAL A 58 17.21 -14.05 -36.34
N ALA A 59 16.54 -15.19 -36.17
CA ALA A 59 15.59 -15.38 -35.06
C ALA A 59 16.29 -15.27 -33.69
N GLY A 60 17.49 -15.84 -33.57
CA GLY A 60 18.31 -15.71 -32.35
C GLY A 60 18.70 -14.26 -32.05
N ALA A 61 19.14 -13.51 -33.07
CA ALA A 61 19.51 -12.11 -32.93
C ALA A 61 18.31 -11.21 -32.51
N VAL A 62 17.14 -11.41 -33.12
CA VAL A 62 15.93 -10.67 -32.77
C VAL A 62 15.53 -10.92 -31.30
N VAL A 63 15.52 -12.19 -30.86
CA VAL A 63 15.18 -12.54 -29.48
C VAL A 63 16.20 -11.95 -28.50
N MET A 64 17.50 -12.03 -28.79
CA MET A 64 18.56 -11.42 -27.96
C MET A 64 18.43 -9.90 -27.90
N GLY A 65 18.11 -9.24 -29.02
CA GLY A 65 17.91 -7.79 -29.08
C GLY A 65 16.72 -7.33 -28.24
N LEU A 66 15.60 -8.03 -28.34
CA LEU A 66 14.42 -7.77 -27.50
C LEU A 66 14.70 -7.98 -26.01
N PHE A 67 15.42 -9.05 -25.67
CA PHE A 67 15.83 -9.30 -24.28
C PHE A 67 16.78 -8.21 -23.75
N ALA A 68 17.76 -7.80 -24.54
CA ALA A 68 18.66 -6.71 -24.17
C ALA A 68 17.90 -5.39 -23.96
N ALA A 69 16.96 -5.06 -24.84
CA ALA A 69 16.09 -3.88 -24.68
C ALA A 69 15.26 -3.95 -23.40
N LEU A 70 14.72 -5.12 -23.06
CA LEU A 70 13.95 -5.33 -21.83
C LEU A 70 14.83 -5.16 -20.58
N VAL A 71 16.05 -5.70 -20.58
CA VAL A 71 17.01 -5.54 -19.48
C VAL A 71 17.40 -4.06 -19.33
N LEU A 72 17.71 -3.36 -20.42
CA LEU A 72 18.04 -1.93 -20.40
C LEU A 72 16.89 -1.08 -19.88
N ALA A 73 15.64 -1.37 -20.28
CA ALA A 73 14.46 -0.71 -19.76
C ALA A 73 14.32 -0.94 -18.25
N GLY A 74 14.52 -2.18 -17.76
CA GLY A 74 14.51 -2.49 -16.34
C GLY A 74 15.58 -1.76 -15.53
N VAL A 75 16.81 -1.70 -16.04
CA VAL A 75 17.92 -0.94 -15.43
C VAL A 75 17.60 0.57 -15.40
N TYR A 76 17.09 1.11 -16.49
CA TYR A 76 16.69 2.52 -16.56
C TYR A 76 15.60 2.85 -15.51
N LEU A 77 14.55 2.04 -15.40
CA LEU A 77 13.50 2.23 -14.41
C LEU A 77 14.01 2.08 -12.97
N GLY A 78 14.95 1.15 -12.73
CA GLY A 78 15.54 0.92 -11.41
C GLY A 78 16.51 2.01 -10.95
N THR A 79 17.06 2.80 -11.87
CA THR A 79 18.07 3.84 -11.58
C THR A 79 17.54 5.25 -11.80
N ALA A 80 17.49 5.69 -13.05
CA ALA A 80 17.13 7.06 -13.43
C ALA A 80 15.59 7.30 -13.50
N GLY A 81 14.81 6.24 -13.66
CA GLY A 81 13.35 6.30 -13.81
C GLY A 81 12.54 6.04 -12.53
N ARG A 82 13.15 6.12 -11.34
CA ARG A 82 12.47 5.80 -10.06
C ARG A 82 11.17 6.59 -9.84
N ASP A 83 11.15 7.87 -10.19
CA ASP A 83 9.95 8.70 -10.07
C ASP A 83 8.83 8.24 -11.02
N ARG A 84 9.21 7.69 -12.18
CA ARG A 84 8.25 7.09 -13.13
C ARG A 84 7.69 5.76 -12.64
N VAL A 85 8.46 4.99 -11.87
CA VAL A 85 7.99 3.69 -11.31
C VAL A 85 6.80 3.90 -10.38
N THR A 86 6.82 4.94 -9.54
CA THR A 86 5.68 5.26 -8.66
C THR A 86 4.44 5.67 -9.47
N THR A 87 4.61 6.50 -10.49
CA THR A 87 3.51 6.92 -11.38
C THR A 87 2.95 5.75 -12.19
N LEU A 88 3.81 4.91 -12.76
CA LEU A 88 3.40 3.72 -13.52
C LEU A 88 2.75 2.67 -12.61
N GLY A 89 3.28 2.48 -11.39
CA GLY A 89 2.77 1.52 -10.40
C GLY A 89 1.43 1.89 -9.78
N THR A 90 0.96 3.13 -9.97
CA THR A 90 -0.35 3.60 -9.51
C THR A 90 -1.39 3.70 -10.64
N ASN A 91 -0.99 3.43 -11.88
CA ASN A 91 -1.89 3.45 -13.04
C ASN A 91 -2.47 2.06 -13.30
N VAL A 92 -3.81 1.93 -13.16
CA VAL A 92 -4.53 0.65 -13.34
C VAL A 92 -4.34 0.06 -14.74
N GLY A 93 -4.36 0.91 -15.79
CA GLY A 93 -4.17 0.46 -17.17
C GLY A 93 -2.76 -0.09 -17.41
N VAL A 94 -1.75 0.58 -16.86
CA VAL A 94 -0.35 0.13 -16.95
C VAL A 94 -0.14 -1.19 -16.20
N LEU A 95 -0.67 -1.31 -14.99
CA LEU A 95 -0.56 -2.54 -14.20
C LEU A 95 -1.27 -3.73 -14.88
N SER A 96 -2.47 -3.51 -15.43
CA SER A 96 -3.19 -4.53 -16.18
C SER A 96 -2.46 -4.92 -17.45
N GLY A 97 -1.93 -3.94 -18.19
CA GLY A 97 -1.10 -4.17 -19.38
C GLY A 97 0.19 -4.92 -19.04
N LEU A 98 0.86 -4.57 -17.94
CA LEU A 98 2.07 -5.25 -17.45
C LEU A 98 1.77 -6.71 -17.07
N SER A 99 0.63 -6.97 -16.41
CA SER A 99 0.20 -8.34 -16.07
C SER A 99 0.07 -9.20 -17.33
N ILE A 100 -0.65 -8.72 -18.33
CA ILE A 100 -0.80 -9.40 -19.62
C ILE A 100 0.56 -9.55 -20.31
N GLY A 101 1.38 -8.50 -20.30
CA GLY A 101 2.73 -8.51 -20.89
C GLY A 101 3.64 -9.57 -20.26
N LEU A 102 3.61 -9.74 -18.93
CA LEU A 102 4.38 -10.76 -18.22
C LEU A 102 3.92 -12.18 -18.57
N LEU A 103 2.62 -12.41 -18.72
CA LEU A 103 2.08 -13.72 -19.15
C LEU A 103 2.50 -14.03 -20.61
N VAL A 104 2.39 -13.06 -21.51
CA VAL A 104 2.84 -13.22 -22.90
C VAL A 104 4.34 -13.48 -22.94
N LEU A 105 5.14 -12.74 -22.16
CA LEU A 105 6.58 -12.94 -22.04
C LEU A 105 6.90 -14.36 -21.55
N ALA A 106 6.19 -14.88 -20.55
CA ALA A 106 6.35 -16.25 -20.06
C ALA A 106 6.11 -17.29 -21.17
N VAL A 107 5.03 -17.15 -21.93
CA VAL A 107 4.70 -18.05 -23.04
C VAL A 107 5.77 -17.99 -24.14
N VAL A 108 6.17 -16.80 -24.53
CA VAL A 108 7.22 -16.59 -25.54
C VAL A 108 8.55 -17.19 -25.08
N TRP A 109 8.91 -16.97 -23.82
CA TRP A 109 10.19 -17.49 -23.27
C TRP A 109 10.20 -19.02 -23.23
N VAL A 110 9.09 -19.65 -22.78
CA VAL A 110 8.92 -21.11 -22.84
C VAL A 110 9.02 -21.62 -24.28
N ALA A 111 8.39 -20.95 -25.24
CA ALA A 111 8.49 -21.31 -26.66
C ALA A 111 9.93 -21.21 -27.18
N VAL A 112 10.69 -20.19 -26.77
CA VAL A 112 12.11 -20.04 -27.12
C VAL A 112 12.97 -21.15 -26.53
N ILE A 113 12.75 -21.55 -25.28
CA ILE A 113 13.45 -22.69 -24.65
C ILE A 113 13.14 -23.98 -25.42
N ALA A 114 11.87 -24.27 -25.66
CA ALA A 114 11.43 -25.49 -26.34
C ALA A 114 11.96 -25.57 -27.78
N THR A 115 11.82 -24.49 -28.55
CA THR A 115 12.29 -24.43 -29.95
C THR A 115 13.82 -24.46 -30.05
N SER A 116 14.54 -23.84 -29.11
CA SER A 116 15.99 -23.92 -29.03
C SER A 116 16.47 -25.35 -28.79
N HIS A 117 15.86 -26.05 -27.81
CA HIS A 117 16.20 -27.44 -27.51
C HIS A 117 15.87 -28.36 -28.69
N LEU A 118 14.69 -28.21 -29.29
CA LEU A 118 14.27 -29.01 -30.46
C LEU A 118 15.22 -28.83 -31.66
N ALA A 119 15.71 -27.60 -31.88
CA ALA A 119 16.63 -27.31 -32.97
C ALA A 119 18.06 -27.81 -32.71
N LEU A 120 18.49 -27.87 -31.46
CA LEU A 120 19.86 -28.30 -31.06
C LEU A 120 19.97 -29.83 -30.88
N ARG A 121 18.87 -30.55 -30.63
CA ARG A 121 18.91 -31.98 -30.38
C ARG A 121 19.32 -32.80 -31.63
N PRO A 122 20.01 -33.93 -31.47
CA PRO A 122 20.36 -34.81 -32.60
C PRO A 122 19.08 -35.40 -33.25
N LEU A 123 19.08 -35.49 -34.60
CA LEU A 123 17.94 -36.06 -35.35
C LEU A 123 17.63 -37.51 -34.94
N ARG A 124 18.64 -38.28 -34.54
CA ARG A 124 18.53 -39.68 -34.06
C ARG A 124 18.74 -39.77 -32.54
N ALA A 125 18.02 -38.96 -31.76
CA ALA A 125 18.05 -39.05 -30.30
C ALA A 125 17.39 -40.35 -29.80
N SER A 126 18.04 -41.04 -28.83
CA SER A 126 17.48 -42.24 -28.18
C SER A 126 16.24 -41.87 -27.34
N GLY A 127 15.42 -42.88 -26.99
CA GLY A 127 14.25 -42.66 -26.11
C GLY A 127 14.63 -41.98 -24.79
N ALA A 128 15.69 -42.45 -24.14
CA ALA A 128 16.20 -41.82 -22.89
C ALA A 128 16.61 -40.36 -23.09
N GLN A 129 17.28 -40.02 -24.18
CA GLN A 129 17.68 -38.62 -24.49
C GLN A 129 16.47 -37.71 -24.77
N ARG A 130 15.37 -38.25 -25.33
CA ARG A 130 14.13 -37.50 -25.53
C ARG A 130 13.43 -37.22 -24.21
N VAL A 131 13.37 -38.22 -23.33
CA VAL A 131 12.77 -38.05 -21.99
C VAL A 131 13.56 -37.09 -21.14
N THR A 132 14.89 -37.26 -21.04
CA THR A 132 15.74 -36.37 -20.25
C THR A 132 15.74 -34.93 -20.80
N GLY A 133 15.73 -34.74 -22.11
CA GLY A 133 15.59 -33.41 -22.74
C GLY A 133 14.23 -32.79 -22.47
N GLY A 134 13.15 -33.56 -22.49
CA GLY A 134 11.81 -33.10 -22.15
C GLY A 134 11.69 -32.67 -20.69
N ILE A 135 12.25 -33.45 -19.75
CA ILE A 135 12.27 -33.09 -18.32
C ILE A 135 13.07 -31.80 -18.12
N LEU A 136 14.24 -31.66 -18.76
CA LEU A 136 15.05 -30.46 -18.69
C LEU A 136 14.28 -29.21 -19.17
N VAL A 137 13.68 -29.29 -20.36
CA VAL A 137 12.86 -28.19 -20.92
C VAL A 137 11.70 -27.85 -20.01
N GLY A 138 11.00 -28.85 -19.46
CA GLY A 138 9.90 -28.65 -18.51
C GLY A 138 10.36 -27.94 -17.23
N ALA A 139 11.46 -28.40 -16.63
CA ALA A 139 12.03 -27.79 -15.42
C ALA A 139 12.46 -26.33 -15.66
N LEU A 140 13.17 -26.06 -16.76
CA LEU A 140 13.61 -24.71 -17.12
C LEU A 140 12.42 -23.79 -17.45
N SER A 141 11.40 -24.33 -18.12
CA SER A 141 10.17 -23.60 -18.42
C SER A 141 9.44 -23.21 -17.14
N LEU A 142 9.30 -24.12 -16.17
CA LEU A 142 8.72 -23.81 -14.85
C LEU A 142 9.55 -22.78 -14.10
N ALA A 143 10.88 -22.91 -14.09
CA ALA A 143 11.77 -21.98 -13.38
C ALA A 143 11.65 -20.52 -13.89
N ILE A 144 11.34 -20.33 -15.17
CA ILE A 144 11.15 -19.00 -15.77
C ILE A 144 9.68 -18.57 -15.73
N ALA A 145 8.74 -19.47 -16.03
CA ALA A 145 7.33 -19.10 -16.10
C ALA A 145 6.75 -18.77 -14.72
N THR A 146 7.16 -19.49 -13.65
CA THR A 146 6.63 -19.26 -12.30
C THR A 146 6.86 -17.84 -11.79
N PRO A 147 8.08 -17.27 -11.76
CA PRO A 147 8.26 -15.90 -11.30
C PRO A 147 7.55 -14.86 -12.16
N LEU A 148 7.45 -15.09 -13.48
CA LEU A 148 6.69 -14.19 -14.37
C LEU A 148 5.18 -14.27 -14.12
N ALA A 149 4.64 -15.47 -13.88
CA ALA A 149 3.22 -15.65 -13.53
C ALA A 149 2.89 -15.03 -12.16
N VAL A 150 3.75 -15.22 -11.17
CA VAL A 150 3.62 -14.55 -9.86
C VAL A 150 3.66 -13.04 -10.01
N GLY A 151 4.61 -12.50 -10.79
CA GLY A 151 4.67 -11.07 -11.09
C GLY A 151 3.40 -10.54 -11.79
N ALA A 152 2.83 -11.33 -12.70
CA ALA A 152 1.56 -10.99 -13.37
C ALA A 152 0.38 -10.96 -12.39
N GLU A 153 0.31 -11.90 -11.45
CA GLU A 153 -0.71 -11.93 -10.40
C GLU A 153 -0.58 -10.72 -9.45
N TYR A 154 0.64 -10.36 -9.03
CA TYR A 154 0.87 -9.17 -8.22
C TYR A 154 0.41 -7.88 -8.90
N THR A 155 0.74 -7.71 -10.20
CA THR A 155 0.33 -6.52 -10.96
C THR A 155 -1.18 -6.48 -11.19
N TRP A 156 -1.81 -7.63 -11.43
CA TRP A 156 -3.27 -7.74 -11.57
C TRP A 156 -4.01 -7.42 -10.27
N SER A 157 -3.59 -8.01 -9.15
CA SER A 157 -4.15 -7.74 -7.82
C SER A 157 -3.98 -6.28 -7.42
N GLY A 158 -2.83 -5.66 -7.79
CA GLY A 158 -2.59 -4.23 -7.62
C GLY A 158 -3.56 -3.37 -8.41
N ALA A 159 -3.80 -3.71 -9.67
CA ALA A 159 -4.76 -2.99 -10.51
C ALA A 159 -6.18 -3.06 -9.94
N GLN A 160 -6.61 -4.24 -9.45
CA GLN A 160 -7.91 -4.41 -8.81
C GLN A 160 -8.03 -3.60 -7.52
N LEU A 161 -7.01 -3.60 -6.65
CA LEU A 161 -7.00 -2.81 -5.44
C LEU A 161 -7.18 -1.32 -5.74
N LEU A 162 -6.35 -0.79 -6.63
CA LEU A 162 -6.42 0.61 -7.03
C LEU A 162 -7.80 0.94 -7.62
N GLY A 163 -8.39 0.00 -8.36
CA GLY A 163 -9.72 0.13 -8.94
C GLY A 163 -10.87 0.13 -7.95
N THR A 164 -10.73 -0.55 -6.81
CA THR A 164 -11.83 -0.72 -5.84
C THR A 164 -11.75 0.20 -4.64
N VAL A 165 -10.54 0.57 -4.20
CA VAL A 165 -10.32 1.37 -2.97
C VAL A 165 -10.31 2.86 -3.28
N PHE A 166 -9.66 3.26 -4.38
CA PHE A 166 -9.45 4.67 -4.70
C PHE A 166 -10.47 5.18 -5.71
N ALA A 167 -10.89 6.44 -5.53
CA ALA A 167 -11.87 7.08 -6.40
C ALA A 167 -11.31 7.32 -7.81
N ASP A 168 -12.20 7.27 -8.81
CA ASP A 168 -11.91 7.85 -10.11
C ASP A 168 -11.87 9.37 -10.00
N ASP A 169 -10.93 10.03 -10.69
CA ASP A 169 -10.94 11.48 -10.78
C ASP A 169 -12.14 11.90 -11.64
N PRO A 170 -13.05 12.74 -11.12
CA PRO A 170 -14.18 13.23 -11.90
C PRO A 170 -13.76 14.03 -13.15
N THR A 171 -12.52 14.57 -13.15
CA THR A 171 -11.96 15.35 -14.25
C THR A 171 -11.18 14.50 -15.26
N ASP A 172 -10.89 13.22 -14.93
CA ASP A 172 -10.24 12.25 -15.83
C ASP A 172 -10.92 10.87 -15.73
N PRO A 173 -12.12 10.69 -16.33
CA PRO A 173 -12.89 9.45 -16.25
C PRO A 173 -12.22 8.22 -16.88
N GLY A 174 -11.15 8.42 -17.68
CA GLY A 174 -10.46 7.35 -18.42
C GLY A 174 -9.14 6.91 -17.81
N GLY A 175 -8.66 7.54 -16.72
CA GLY A 175 -7.36 7.21 -16.10
C GLY A 175 -6.17 7.47 -17.05
N THR A 176 -6.39 8.20 -18.12
CA THR A 176 -5.33 8.70 -18.97
C THR A 176 -4.67 9.84 -18.20
N THR A 177 -3.52 9.55 -17.61
CA THR A 177 -2.68 10.55 -16.98
C THR A 177 -2.48 11.70 -17.94
N SER A 178 -3.20 12.81 -17.73
CA SER A 178 -2.73 14.07 -18.27
C SER A 178 -1.42 14.34 -17.55
N THR A 179 -0.33 13.98 -18.18
CA THR A 179 1.03 14.35 -17.82
C THR A 179 1.20 15.84 -18.13
N ASP A 180 0.42 16.66 -17.45
CA ASP A 180 0.73 18.08 -17.39
C ASP A 180 1.96 18.20 -16.49
N PRO A 181 3.13 18.64 -17.02
CA PRO A 181 4.35 18.79 -16.24
C PRO A 181 4.17 19.72 -15.02
N THR A 182 3.21 20.65 -15.08
CA THR A 182 2.88 21.55 -13.98
C THR A 182 2.19 20.82 -12.82
N THR A 183 1.39 19.80 -13.10
CA THR A 183 0.71 18.96 -12.09
C THR A 183 1.70 18.01 -11.40
N ALA A 184 2.73 17.54 -12.10
CA ALA A 184 3.78 16.70 -11.54
C ALA A 184 4.72 17.49 -10.59
N ALA A 185 4.99 18.78 -10.92
CA ALA A 185 5.85 19.63 -10.10
C ALA A 185 5.19 20.11 -8.80
N ASN A 186 3.85 20.28 -8.77
CA ASN A 186 3.08 20.68 -7.60
C ASN A 186 1.73 19.95 -7.53
N PRO A 187 1.71 18.69 -7.07
CA PRO A 187 0.52 17.86 -7.06
C PRO A 187 -0.60 18.39 -6.13
N TRP A 188 -0.26 19.30 -5.22
CA TRP A 188 -1.18 19.88 -4.23
C TRP A 188 -1.68 21.28 -4.61
N GLY A 189 -1.22 21.83 -5.76
CA GLY A 189 -1.51 23.20 -6.17
C GLY A 189 -0.99 24.21 -5.15
N ALA A 190 -1.81 25.20 -4.81
CA ALA A 190 -1.46 26.22 -3.81
C ALA A 190 -1.68 25.77 -2.35
N LYS A 191 -2.07 24.51 -2.10
CA LYS A 191 -2.34 24.05 -0.74
C LYS A 191 -1.03 23.77 0.02
N GLU A 192 -0.79 24.54 1.05
CA GLU A 192 0.34 24.34 1.96
C GLU A 192 0.13 23.10 2.84
N ARG A 193 -1.13 22.80 3.18
CA ARG A 193 -1.50 21.64 4.01
C ARG A 193 -2.62 20.82 3.38
N ILE A 194 -2.55 19.51 3.57
CA ILE A 194 -3.61 18.57 3.22
C ILE A 194 -4.23 18.03 4.50
N ASN A 195 -5.56 18.11 4.58
CA ASN A 195 -6.33 17.66 5.70
C ASN A 195 -7.04 16.34 5.36
N VAL A 196 -6.65 15.25 6.02
CA VAL A 196 -7.21 13.91 5.81
C VAL A 196 -8.03 13.50 7.03
N LEU A 197 -9.31 13.25 6.83
CA LEU A 197 -10.21 12.75 7.87
C LEU A 197 -10.09 11.23 7.97
N VAL A 198 -9.62 10.74 9.11
CA VAL A 198 -9.51 9.31 9.42
C VAL A 198 -10.67 8.90 10.31
N ILE A 199 -11.46 7.93 9.83
CA ILE A 199 -12.63 7.40 10.53
C ILE A 199 -12.43 5.91 10.80
N GLY A 200 -12.39 5.53 12.07
CA GLY A 200 -12.47 4.13 12.51
C GLY A 200 -13.93 3.72 12.69
N GLY A 201 -14.42 2.87 11.79
CA GLY A 201 -15.80 2.42 11.82
C GLY A 201 -16.00 1.16 12.67
N ASP A 202 -17.05 1.15 13.52
CA ASP A 202 -17.45 -0.02 14.29
C ASP A 202 -18.37 -0.94 13.46
N SER A 203 -17.96 -1.26 12.23
CA SER A 203 -18.61 -2.25 11.37
C SER A 203 -17.70 -3.47 11.19
N GLY A 204 -18.28 -4.67 11.19
CA GLY A 204 -17.56 -5.94 11.03
C GLY A 204 -18.54 -7.09 10.80
N THR A 205 -18.03 -8.25 10.44
CA THR A 205 -18.80 -9.46 10.07
C THR A 205 -19.79 -9.94 11.14
N ASN A 206 -19.59 -9.55 12.40
CA ASN A 206 -20.43 -9.98 13.54
C ASN A 206 -21.34 -8.87 14.09
N ARG A 207 -21.60 -7.82 13.31
CA ARG A 207 -22.48 -6.73 13.71
C ARG A 207 -23.69 -6.65 12.81
N ASP A 208 -24.83 -6.32 13.41
CA ASP A 208 -26.07 -6.08 12.68
C ASP A 208 -25.89 -4.93 11.67
N ALA A 209 -26.04 -5.25 10.39
CA ALA A 209 -25.89 -4.30 9.30
C ALA A 209 -26.92 -3.15 9.37
N SER A 210 -28.06 -3.36 10.03
CA SER A 210 -29.12 -2.34 10.20
C SER A 210 -28.69 -1.18 11.10
N LEU A 211 -27.69 -1.40 11.98
CA LEU A 211 -27.14 -0.37 12.87
C LEU A 211 -26.25 0.65 12.16
N GLY A 212 -25.93 0.43 10.89
CA GLY A 212 -25.06 1.28 10.10
C GLY A 212 -23.64 1.42 10.68
N LEU A 213 -22.80 2.21 10.01
CA LEU A 213 -21.44 2.49 10.47
C LEU A 213 -21.49 3.60 11.54
N ARG A 214 -21.01 3.30 12.75
CA ARG A 214 -20.73 4.32 13.77
C ARG A 214 -19.24 4.64 13.79
N ALA A 215 -18.90 5.93 13.76
CA ALA A 215 -17.54 6.42 13.78
C ALA A 215 -16.99 6.38 15.22
N ASP A 216 -16.38 5.27 15.61
CA ASP A 216 -15.84 5.08 16.96
C ASP A 216 -14.46 5.76 17.19
N ALA A 217 -13.77 6.12 16.12
CA ALA A 217 -12.59 6.96 16.13
C ALA A 217 -12.73 8.01 15.03
N VAL A 218 -12.56 9.28 15.39
CA VAL A 218 -12.61 10.41 14.45
C VAL A 218 -11.39 11.28 14.67
N MET A 219 -10.53 11.34 13.67
CA MET A 219 -9.27 12.06 13.72
C MET A 219 -9.05 12.84 12.43
N MET A 220 -8.53 14.05 12.52
CA MET A 220 -8.10 14.85 11.39
C MET A 220 -6.58 14.93 11.38
N ALA A 221 -5.96 14.38 10.34
CA ALA A 221 -4.53 14.55 10.08
C ALA A 221 -4.32 15.77 9.19
N SER A 222 -3.66 16.79 9.70
CA SER A 222 -3.25 17.97 8.93
C SER A 222 -1.77 17.88 8.65
N ILE A 223 -1.38 17.84 7.38
CA ILE A 223 -0.04 17.50 6.90
C ILE A 223 0.49 18.64 6.04
N ASP A 224 1.64 19.20 6.38
CA ASP A 224 2.36 20.16 5.53
C ASP A 224 2.89 19.44 4.28
N THR A 225 2.52 19.92 3.10
CA THR A 225 2.84 19.26 1.82
C THR A 225 4.31 19.33 1.44
N ARG A 226 5.03 20.31 1.96
CA ARG A 226 6.44 20.55 1.68
C ARG A 226 7.34 19.76 2.63
N THR A 227 7.08 19.84 3.94
CA THR A 227 7.95 19.27 4.97
C THR A 227 7.52 17.89 5.46
N GLY A 228 6.21 17.57 5.37
CA GLY A 228 5.61 16.40 6.01
C GLY A 228 5.26 16.63 7.50
N ALA A 229 5.53 17.83 8.05
CA ALA A 229 5.14 18.16 9.42
C ALA A 229 3.64 17.92 9.62
N SER A 230 3.29 17.07 10.57
CA SER A 230 1.92 16.58 10.70
C SER A 230 1.39 16.68 12.12
N THR A 231 0.11 17.05 12.22
CA THR A 231 -0.61 17.11 13.49
C THR A 231 -1.92 16.33 13.40
N LEU A 232 -2.13 15.44 14.34
CA LEU A 232 -3.33 14.61 14.46
C LEU A 232 -4.27 15.20 15.51
N PHE A 233 -5.44 15.69 15.08
CA PHE A 233 -6.50 16.19 15.93
C PHE A 233 -7.53 15.12 16.19
N SER A 234 -7.74 14.72 17.45
CA SER A 234 -8.69 13.69 17.82
C SER A 234 -9.90 14.27 18.54
N LEU A 235 -11.09 14.04 18.01
CA LEU A 235 -12.36 14.42 18.62
C LEU A 235 -13.00 13.21 19.31
N PRO A 236 -13.50 13.38 20.56
CA PRO A 236 -14.27 12.33 21.22
C PRO A 236 -15.53 11.98 20.41
N ARG A 237 -15.81 10.70 20.26
CA ARG A 237 -16.97 10.22 19.50
C ARG A 237 -18.32 10.72 20.03
N GLN A 238 -18.40 11.08 21.32
CA GLN A 238 -19.58 11.62 21.99
C GLN A 238 -19.67 13.15 21.93
N THR A 239 -18.94 13.78 20.99
CA THR A 239 -19.01 15.22 20.77
C THR A 239 -20.36 15.56 20.16
N ALA A 240 -21.09 16.47 20.80
CA ALA A 240 -22.34 17.02 20.30
C ALA A 240 -22.12 18.34 19.55
N ARG A 241 -23.16 18.83 18.90
CA ARG A 241 -23.23 20.14 18.25
C ARG A 241 -22.08 20.39 17.25
N ILE A 242 -21.75 19.37 16.44
CA ILE A 242 -20.76 19.55 15.36
C ILE A 242 -21.27 20.63 14.41
N PRO A 243 -20.52 21.73 14.20
CA PRO A 243 -20.98 22.87 13.40
C PRO A 243 -20.88 22.55 11.91
N PHE A 244 -21.63 23.32 11.12
CA PHE A 244 -21.51 23.35 9.67
C PHE A 244 -21.27 24.80 9.20
N PRO A 245 -20.46 25.03 8.15
CA PRO A 245 -20.24 26.35 7.58
C PRO A 245 -21.56 27.02 7.20
N GLN A 246 -21.64 28.33 7.34
CA GLN A 246 -22.86 29.09 7.07
C GLN A 246 -23.31 29.01 5.59
N ASP A 247 -22.34 28.90 4.68
CA ASP A 247 -22.54 28.73 3.25
C ASP A 247 -22.87 27.28 2.84
N SER A 248 -22.69 26.31 3.76
CA SER A 248 -23.02 24.91 3.50
C SER A 248 -24.52 24.66 3.44
N PRO A 249 -25.03 23.89 2.47
CA PRO A 249 -26.42 23.44 2.46
C PRO A 249 -26.86 22.74 3.75
N LEU A 250 -25.91 22.11 4.48
CA LEU A 250 -26.18 21.45 5.77
C LEU A 250 -26.57 22.43 6.89
N HIS A 251 -26.08 23.68 6.84
CA HIS A 251 -26.41 24.70 7.84
C HIS A 251 -27.91 25.01 7.88
N LYS A 252 -28.58 24.93 6.74
CA LYS A 252 -30.05 25.10 6.67
C LYS A 252 -30.80 24.03 7.47
N TYR A 253 -30.28 22.81 7.53
CA TYR A 253 -30.90 21.70 8.29
C TYR A 253 -30.44 21.67 9.74
N TYR A 254 -29.22 22.14 10.01
CA TYR A 254 -28.58 22.12 11.32
C TYR A 254 -27.95 23.48 11.66
N PRO A 255 -28.73 24.55 11.86
CA PRO A 255 -28.21 25.91 12.09
C PRO A 255 -27.45 26.04 13.42
N ASN A 256 -27.74 25.17 14.39
CA ASN A 256 -27.07 25.12 15.70
C ASN A 256 -26.06 23.94 15.78
N GLY A 257 -25.58 23.46 14.63
CA GLY A 257 -24.77 22.25 14.52
C GLY A 257 -25.64 20.99 14.57
N PHE A 258 -24.98 19.82 14.48
CA PHE A 258 -25.67 18.52 14.59
C PHE A 258 -26.22 18.30 15.99
N TYR A 259 -27.46 18.72 16.20
CA TYR A 259 -28.13 18.84 17.50
C TYR A 259 -29.64 18.78 17.33
N ASP A 260 -30.34 18.17 18.29
CA ASP A 260 -31.80 17.96 18.28
C ASP A 260 -32.61 19.00 19.08
N GLY A 261 -31.92 19.98 19.66
CA GLY A 261 -32.58 20.99 20.52
C GLY A 261 -32.74 20.57 21.99
N VAL A 262 -32.43 19.31 22.34
CA VAL A 262 -32.61 18.78 23.70
C VAL A 262 -31.32 18.92 24.51
N ASN A 263 -31.36 19.61 25.65
CA ASN A 263 -30.22 19.68 26.55
C ASN A 263 -30.00 18.33 27.24
N GLY A 264 -28.74 17.89 27.27
CA GLY A 264 -28.31 16.65 27.93
C GLY A 264 -27.74 15.57 27.00
N GLY A 265 -27.81 15.76 25.68
CA GLY A 265 -27.12 14.94 24.70
C GLY A 265 -27.87 13.65 24.34
N ASN A 266 -28.53 13.69 23.20
CA ASN A 266 -29.05 12.49 22.53
C ASN A 266 -27.92 11.79 21.76
N ALA A 267 -27.70 10.52 22.05
CA ALA A 267 -26.64 9.72 21.41
C ALA A 267 -26.75 9.64 19.88
N GLU A 268 -27.95 9.85 19.33
CA GLU A 268 -28.20 9.87 17.90
C GLU A 268 -27.78 11.20 17.22
N TYR A 269 -27.37 12.19 18.02
CA TYR A 269 -26.84 13.48 17.57
C TYR A 269 -25.38 13.71 18.03
N PHE A 270 -24.69 12.64 18.41
CA PHE A 270 -23.25 12.69 18.63
C PHE A 270 -22.45 12.47 17.33
N LEU A 271 -21.21 12.89 17.33
CA LEU A 271 -20.28 12.77 16.22
C LEU A 271 -20.22 11.34 15.63
N ASN A 272 -20.27 10.31 16.49
CA ASN A 272 -20.23 8.92 16.04
C ASN A 272 -21.47 8.47 15.27
N ALA A 273 -22.60 9.13 15.45
CA ALA A 273 -23.85 8.83 14.75
C ALA A 273 -24.04 9.67 13.47
N MET A 274 -23.29 10.76 13.34
CA MET A 274 -23.42 11.74 12.26
C MET A 274 -23.28 11.11 10.86
N TYR A 275 -22.33 10.21 10.69
CA TYR A 275 -22.08 9.51 9.43
C TYR A 275 -23.31 8.77 8.90
N ASN A 276 -24.06 8.13 9.78
CA ASN A 276 -25.23 7.32 9.41
C ASN A 276 -26.54 8.14 9.44
N ASN A 277 -26.68 9.04 10.40
CA ASN A 277 -27.96 9.66 10.70
C ASN A 277 -28.27 10.88 9.83
N ILE A 278 -27.27 11.65 9.40
CA ILE A 278 -27.54 12.82 8.54
C ILE A 278 -28.01 12.40 7.14
N PRO A 279 -27.37 11.43 6.44
CA PRO A 279 -27.81 11.03 5.11
C PRO A 279 -29.28 10.59 5.03
N SER A 280 -29.83 10.02 6.11
CA SER A 280 -31.24 9.61 6.17
C SER A 280 -32.21 10.76 6.41
N ARG A 281 -31.71 11.95 6.77
CA ARG A 281 -32.52 13.13 7.17
C ARG A 281 -32.43 14.30 6.22
N ILE A 282 -31.60 14.18 5.17
CA ILE A 282 -31.41 15.22 4.14
C ILE A 282 -31.74 14.65 2.76
N PRO A 283 -32.07 15.48 1.76
CA PRO A 283 -32.21 15.05 0.38
C PRO A 283 -30.92 14.41 -0.13
N LYS A 284 -31.04 13.31 -0.89
CA LYS A 284 -29.90 12.51 -1.37
C LYS A 284 -28.87 13.32 -2.19
N ASN A 285 -29.33 14.31 -2.94
CA ASN A 285 -28.51 15.16 -3.82
C ASN A 285 -28.15 16.52 -3.19
N LEU A 286 -28.43 16.73 -1.90
CA LEU A 286 -28.17 18.02 -1.23
C LEU A 286 -26.70 18.48 -1.35
N LEU A 287 -25.76 17.53 -1.33
CA LEU A 287 -24.31 17.81 -1.42
C LEU A 287 -23.75 17.63 -2.85
N GLY A 288 -24.62 17.43 -3.84
CA GLY A 288 -24.27 17.20 -5.24
C GLY A 288 -24.29 15.73 -5.64
N ASP A 289 -24.66 15.46 -6.90
CA ASP A 289 -24.81 14.10 -7.45
C ASP A 289 -23.47 13.34 -7.58
N HIS A 290 -22.35 14.06 -7.57
CA HIS A 290 -21.00 13.48 -7.61
C HIS A 290 -20.57 12.86 -6.27
N VAL A 291 -21.28 13.14 -5.17
CA VAL A 291 -20.93 12.63 -3.83
C VAL A 291 -21.39 11.19 -3.69
N LYS A 292 -20.46 10.24 -3.80
CA LYS A 292 -20.75 8.80 -3.67
C LYS A 292 -21.02 8.36 -2.23
N ASN A 293 -20.36 8.97 -1.25
CA ASN A 293 -20.49 8.66 0.17
C ASN A 293 -20.91 9.91 0.95
N VAL A 294 -22.22 10.13 1.04
CA VAL A 294 -22.82 11.30 1.72
C VAL A 294 -22.42 11.37 3.19
N GLY A 295 -22.35 10.22 3.89
CA GLY A 295 -21.96 10.18 5.30
C GLY A 295 -20.50 10.67 5.51
N ALA A 296 -19.58 10.23 4.67
CA ALA A 296 -18.20 10.69 4.73
C ALA A 296 -18.07 12.18 4.39
N GLU A 297 -18.82 12.65 3.40
CA GLU A 297 -18.81 14.05 2.98
C GLU A 297 -19.33 14.98 4.09
N VAL A 298 -20.42 14.59 4.74
CA VAL A 298 -20.94 15.30 5.92
C VAL A 298 -19.90 15.37 7.03
N MET A 299 -19.21 14.26 7.29
CA MET A 299 -18.14 14.22 8.29
C MET A 299 -16.94 15.13 7.91
N LYS A 300 -16.56 15.18 6.62
CA LYS A 300 -15.50 16.09 6.13
C LYS A 300 -15.85 17.55 6.38
N ILE A 301 -17.09 17.93 6.07
CA ILE A 301 -17.57 19.31 6.25
C ILE A 301 -17.63 19.66 7.74
N GLY A 302 -18.34 18.85 8.55
CA GLY A 302 -18.57 19.18 9.95
C GLY A 302 -17.32 19.12 10.83
N VAL A 303 -16.48 18.09 10.68
CA VAL A 303 -15.24 17.98 11.45
C VAL A 303 -14.24 19.06 11.02
N GLY A 304 -14.17 19.35 9.72
CA GLY A 304 -13.33 20.42 9.22
C GLY A 304 -13.71 21.79 9.77
N GLU A 305 -15.02 22.11 9.80
CA GLU A 305 -15.55 23.34 10.40
C GLU A 305 -15.28 23.40 11.91
N ALA A 306 -15.56 22.31 12.63
CA ALA A 306 -15.32 22.21 14.07
C ALA A 306 -13.86 22.53 14.44
N LEU A 307 -12.91 22.12 13.62
CA LEU A 307 -11.49 22.36 13.81
C LEU A 307 -10.98 23.67 13.20
N GLY A 308 -11.81 24.40 12.44
CA GLY A 308 -11.39 25.62 11.73
C GLY A 308 -10.35 25.39 10.64
N LEU A 309 -10.41 24.20 10.01
CA LEU A 309 -9.53 23.78 8.91
C LEU A 309 -10.22 23.84 7.54
N GLY A 310 -11.49 24.27 7.51
CA GLY A 310 -12.34 24.12 6.35
C GLY A 310 -12.70 22.65 6.08
N LYS A 311 -13.44 22.39 5.01
CA LYS A 311 -13.76 21.01 4.60
C LYS A 311 -12.48 20.20 4.41
N ALA A 312 -12.43 18.98 4.98
CA ALA A 312 -11.29 18.08 4.79
C ALA A 312 -11.08 17.77 3.29
N ASP A 313 -9.84 17.65 2.85
CA ASP A 313 -9.50 17.36 1.46
C ASP A 313 -9.93 15.94 1.09
N TYR A 314 -9.58 14.99 1.97
CA TYR A 314 -9.85 13.57 1.76
C TYR A 314 -10.36 12.91 3.04
N TYR A 315 -10.98 11.73 2.87
CA TYR A 315 -11.27 10.84 3.98
C TYR A 315 -10.65 9.46 3.78
N VAL A 316 -10.42 8.77 4.88
CA VAL A 316 -10.07 7.34 4.94
C VAL A 316 -10.95 6.69 6.02
N ILE A 317 -11.79 5.75 5.62
CA ILE A 317 -12.59 4.94 6.53
C ILE A 317 -12.00 3.55 6.60
N ILE A 318 -11.77 3.05 7.83
CA ILE A 318 -11.24 1.72 8.09
C ILE A 318 -12.20 1.01 9.04
N ASN A 319 -12.74 -0.15 8.64
CA ASN A 319 -13.54 -0.97 9.52
C ASN A 319 -12.67 -1.92 10.37
N MET A 320 -13.26 -2.62 11.35
CA MET A 320 -12.52 -3.48 12.27
C MET A 320 -11.80 -4.64 11.59
N ASP A 321 -12.42 -5.26 10.59
CA ASP A 321 -11.84 -6.40 9.89
C ASP A 321 -10.70 -5.95 8.97
N GLY A 322 -10.86 -4.79 8.32
CA GLY A 322 -9.82 -4.14 7.55
C GLY A 322 -8.62 -3.74 8.37
N PHE A 323 -8.86 -3.18 9.54
CA PHE A 323 -7.79 -2.84 10.46
C PHE A 323 -6.96 -4.07 10.85
N LYS A 324 -7.62 -5.17 11.27
CA LYS A 324 -6.93 -6.43 11.60
C LYS A 324 -6.08 -6.95 10.44
N SER A 325 -6.71 -7.01 9.27
CA SER A 325 -6.07 -7.54 8.06
C SER A 325 -4.90 -6.67 7.61
N PHE A 326 -5.05 -5.34 7.66
CA PHE A 326 -4.00 -4.38 7.35
C PHE A 326 -2.79 -4.51 8.28
N ILE A 327 -3.02 -4.56 9.61
CA ILE A 327 -1.93 -4.74 10.58
C ILE A 327 -1.24 -6.09 10.39
N ASN A 328 -1.99 -7.19 10.14
CA ASN A 328 -1.39 -8.49 9.85
C ASN A 328 -0.56 -8.48 8.56
N ALA A 329 -1.00 -7.77 7.54
CA ALA A 329 -0.29 -7.64 6.29
C ALA A 329 1.02 -6.84 6.41
N LEU A 330 1.08 -5.89 7.36
CA LEU A 330 2.32 -5.22 7.74
C LEU A 330 3.27 -6.11 8.57
N GLY A 331 2.85 -7.32 8.92
CA GLY A 331 3.60 -8.21 9.82
C GLY A 331 3.34 -7.95 11.30
N GLY A 332 2.32 -7.19 11.66
CA GLY A 332 2.06 -6.69 13.02
C GLY A 332 2.63 -5.29 13.25
N ILE A 333 2.41 -4.76 14.45
CA ILE A 333 3.01 -3.51 14.93
C ILE A 333 3.65 -3.71 16.29
N THR A 334 4.74 -2.99 16.55
CA THR A 334 5.43 -2.97 17.84
C THR A 334 5.17 -1.64 18.53
N LEU A 335 4.70 -1.69 19.78
CA LEU A 335 4.41 -0.51 20.60
C LEU A 335 4.51 -0.82 22.08
N ASN A 336 4.54 0.24 22.91
CA ASN A 336 4.57 0.10 24.37
C ASN A 336 3.17 -0.08 24.93
N VAL A 337 3.04 -0.97 25.90
CA VAL A 337 1.81 -1.24 26.65
C VAL A 337 2.03 -0.81 28.10
N ASN A 338 1.46 0.35 28.48
CA ASN A 338 1.71 0.95 29.79
C ASN A 338 0.89 0.35 30.93
N TYR A 339 -0.21 -0.30 30.62
CA TYR A 339 -1.09 -0.96 31.58
C TYR A 339 -1.83 -2.13 30.91
N ARG A 340 -2.40 -3.00 31.71
CA ARG A 340 -3.11 -4.21 31.28
C ARG A 340 -4.35 -3.85 30.44
N ILE A 341 -4.45 -4.35 29.21
CA ILE A 341 -5.55 -4.07 28.29
C ILE A 341 -6.43 -5.31 28.12
N PRO A 342 -7.76 -5.21 28.30
CA PRO A 342 -8.66 -6.35 28.18
C PRO A 342 -8.87 -6.78 26.72
N ILE A 343 -8.91 -8.07 26.50
CA ILE A 343 -9.31 -8.70 25.24
C ILE A 343 -10.75 -9.17 25.41
N GLY A 344 -11.70 -8.53 24.72
CA GLY A 344 -13.12 -8.78 24.96
C GLY A 344 -13.65 -8.08 26.22
N GLY A 345 -14.71 -8.63 26.76
CA GLY A 345 -15.40 -8.12 27.94
C GLY A 345 -16.40 -7.01 27.63
N LYS A 346 -17.48 -6.96 28.43
CA LYS A 346 -18.50 -5.91 28.37
C LYS A 346 -18.81 -5.46 29.81
N THR A 347 -18.39 -4.25 30.16
CA THR A 347 -18.59 -3.71 31.53
C THR A 347 -20.05 -3.56 31.88
N THR A 348 -20.91 -3.13 30.94
CA THR A 348 -22.35 -2.92 31.14
C THR A 348 -23.13 -4.21 31.39
N GLU A 349 -22.65 -5.33 30.83
CA GLU A 349 -23.30 -6.65 30.96
C GLU A 349 -22.53 -7.54 31.95
N ASN A 350 -21.53 -7.00 32.63
CA ASN A 350 -20.63 -7.71 33.53
C ASN A 350 -19.98 -8.98 32.91
N VAL A 351 -19.75 -8.97 31.58
CA VAL A 351 -19.08 -10.06 30.88
C VAL A 351 -17.56 -9.86 31.00
N PRO A 352 -16.82 -10.81 31.61
CA PRO A 352 -15.39 -10.67 31.78
C PRO A 352 -14.64 -10.78 30.45
N PRO A 353 -13.40 -10.22 30.35
CA PRO A 353 -12.54 -10.39 29.20
C PRO A 353 -12.08 -11.84 29.07
N ILE A 354 -11.86 -12.28 27.83
CA ILE A 354 -11.34 -13.61 27.49
C ILE A 354 -9.81 -13.70 27.61
N GLY A 355 -9.14 -12.59 27.88
CA GLY A 355 -7.70 -12.49 28.03
C GLY A 355 -7.25 -11.05 28.20
N TRP A 356 -5.93 -10.87 28.27
CA TRP A 356 -5.33 -9.57 28.50
C TRP A 356 -4.09 -9.38 27.64
N ILE A 357 -3.81 -8.13 27.25
CA ILE A 357 -2.52 -7.70 26.75
C ILE A 357 -1.76 -7.16 27.95
N GLU A 358 -0.70 -7.86 28.35
CA GLU A 358 0.07 -7.50 29.53
C GLU A 358 1.02 -6.32 29.25
N PRO A 359 1.28 -5.45 30.23
CA PRO A 359 2.22 -4.34 30.12
C PRO A 359 3.60 -4.80 29.64
N GLY A 360 4.29 -3.93 28.94
CA GLY A 360 5.66 -4.16 28.49
C GLY A 360 6.12 -3.18 27.44
N ARG A 361 7.44 -3.08 27.30
CA ARG A 361 8.11 -2.35 26.23
C ARG A 361 8.06 -3.16 24.94
N ASP A 362 8.01 -2.48 23.82
CA ASP A 362 8.19 -3.06 22.48
C ASP A 362 7.37 -4.34 22.24
N LYS A 363 6.12 -4.32 22.69
CA LYS A 363 5.19 -5.44 22.49
C LYS A 363 4.80 -5.56 21.04
N HIS A 364 5.11 -6.69 20.43
CA HIS A 364 4.65 -7.00 19.09
C HIS A 364 3.18 -7.47 19.10
N LEU A 365 2.32 -6.73 18.41
CA LEU A 365 0.89 -6.98 18.34
C LEU A 365 0.48 -7.33 16.91
N ASN A 366 -0.12 -8.50 16.73
CA ASN A 366 -0.82 -8.85 15.50
C ASN A 366 -2.11 -8.03 15.36
N GLY A 367 -2.79 -8.11 14.21
CA GLY A 367 -4.01 -7.32 13.96
C GLY A 367 -5.11 -7.51 15.00
N ARG A 368 -5.28 -8.72 15.56
CA ARG A 368 -6.27 -8.98 16.61
C ARG A 368 -5.90 -8.27 17.91
N LEU A 369 -4.66 -8.37 18.34
CA LEU A 369 -4.20 -7.72 19.58
C LEU A 369 -4.14 -6.20 19.42
N ALA A 370 -3.68 -5.69 18.28
CA ALA A 370 -3.69 -4.27 17.97
C ALA A 370 -5.11 -3.67 18.00
N LEU A 371 -6.10 -4.41 17.47
CA LEU A 371 -7.50 -3.99 17.54
C LEU A 371 -7.98 -3.93 19.01
N TRP A 372 -7.68 -4.92 19.82
CA TRP A 372 -8.06 -4.90 21.24
C TRP A 372 -7.28 -3.84 22.02
N TYR A 373 -6.01 -3.60 21.72
CA TYR A 373 -5.26 -2.48 22.27
C TYR A 373 -5.96 -1.15 22.00
N ALA A 374 -6.43 -0.93 20.76
CA ALA A 374 -7.10 0.30 20.36
C ALA A 374 -8.52 0.46 20.94
N ARG A 375 -9.21 -0.62 21.35
CA ARG A 375 -10.63 -0.54 21.74
C ARG A 375 -11.00 -1.13 23.10
N GLY A 376 -10.11 -1.90 23.75
CA GLY A 376 -10.38 -2.53 25.06
C GLY A 376 -10.76 -1.50 26.13
N ARG A 377 -11.84 -1.77 26.90
CA ARG A 377 -12.42 -0.82 27.87
C ARG A 377 -12.75 -1.41 29.23
N TYR A 378 -12.88 -2.72 29.31
CA TYR A 378 -13.33 -3.39 30.54
C TYR A 378 -12.44 -3.02 31.72
N HIS A 379 -12.99 -2.26 32.70
CA HIS A 379 -12.29 -1.72 33.88
C HIS A 379 -11.00 -0.92 33.60
N VAL A 380 -10.84 -0.34 32.39
CA VAL A 380 -9.73 0.55 32.08
C VAL A 380 -10.04 1.96 32.61
N LYS A 381 -9.14 2.51 33.44
CA LYS A 381 -9.24 3.88 33.94
C LYS A 381 -9.12 4.89 32.77
N GLY A 382 -9.78 6.05 32.87
CA GLY A 382 -9.72 7.11 31.85
C GLY A 382 -10.70 6.92 30.70
N SER A 383 -11.52 5.84 30.69
CA SER A 383 -12.65 5.65 29.79
C SER A 383 -12.31 5.86 28.28
N ASP A 384 -13.03 6.78 27.62
CA ASP A 384 -12.91 7.05 26.18
C ASP A 384 -11.58 7.75 25.82
N TYR A 385 -11.07 8.59 26.70
CA TYR A 385 -9.82 9.34 26.44
C TYR A 385 -8.58 8.43 26.43
N SER A 386 -8.48 7.49 27.35
CA SER A 386 -7.39 6.51 27.35
C SER A 386 -7.43 5.61 26.10
N ARG A 387 -8.62 5.36 25.56
CA ARG A 387 -8.77 4.68 24.27
C ARG A 387 -8.25 5.54 23.12
N MET A 388 -8.58 6.83 23.09
CA MET A 388 -8.10 7.76 22.06
C MET A 388 -6.57 7.87 22.07
N GLU A 389 -5.94 7.89 23.25
CA GLU A 389 -4.47 7.83 23.36
C GLU A 389 -3.90 6.56 22.72
N ARG A 390 -4.45 5.40 23.03
CA ARG A 390 -4.01 4.12 22.44
C ARG A 390 -4.21 4.09 20.93
N GLN A 391 -5.30 4.65 20.41
CA GLN A 391 -5.55 4.75 18.97
C GLN A 391 -4.47 5.60 18.28
N ARG A 392 -4.06 6.71 18.89
CA ARG A 392 -2.95 7.54 18.37
C ARG A 392 -1.63 6.79 18.37
N CYS A 393 -1.32 6.04 19.44
CA CYS A 393 -0.11 5.22 19.50
C CYS A 393 -0.10 4.12 18.44
N VAL A 394 -1.24 3.54 18.09
CA VAL A 394 -1.35 2.62 16.96
C VAL A 394 -1.03 3.32 15.64
N ILE A 395 -1.60 4.53 15.41
CA ILE A 395 -1.30 5.30 14.19
C ILE A 395 0.19 5.63 14.12
N ASN A 396 0.78 6.11 15.22
CA ASN A 396 2.22 6.39 15.27
C ASN A 396 3.04 5.14 14.93
N ALA A 397 2.72 3.98 15.55
CA ALA A 397 3.42 2.73 15.27
C ALA A 397 3.29 2.32 13.79
N VAL A 398 2.12 2.47 13.19
CA VAL A 398 1.89 2.19 11.77
C VAL A 398 2.76 3.12 10.90
N VAL A 399 2.73 4.43 11.15
CA VAL A 399 3.51 5.41 10.37
C VAL A 399 5.01 5.13 10.46
N GLN A 400 5.52 4.87 11.67
CA GLN A 400 6.95 4.63 11.88
C GLN A 400 7.43 3.28 11.30
N GLN A 401 6.59 2.25 11.36
CA GLN A 401 6.97 0.88 10.99
C GLN A 401 6.58 0.48 9.56
N ALA A 402 5.68 1.23 8.89
CA ALA A 402 5.38 1.01 7.49
C ALA A 402 6.63 1.24 6.62
N ARG A 403 7.26 0.14 6.19
CA ARG A 403 8.45 0.15 5.34
C ARG A 403 8.06 -0.22 3.91
N PRO A 404 8.61 0.45 2.90
CA PRO A 404 8.29 0.16 1.50
C PRO A 404 8.54 -1.30 1.10
N ASP A 405 9.63 -1.92 1.61
CA ASP A 405 9.95 -3.33 1.37
C ASP A 405 8.93 -4.29 2.01
N VAL A 406 8.47 -4.00 3.24
CA VAL A 406 7.43 -4.79 3.92
C VAL A 406 6.09 -4.66 3.23
N VAL A 407 5.72 -3.44 2.83
CA VAL A 407 4.48 -3.18 2.08
C VAL A 407 4.51 -3.93 0.75
N LEU A 408 5.63 -3.89 0.02
CA LEU A 408 5.79 -4.60 -1.24
C LEU A 408 5.71 -6.12 -1.05
N ALA A 409 6.44 -6.68 -0.07
CA ALA A 409 6.45 -8.12 0.22
C ALA A 409 5.09 -8.69 0.65
N ASN A 410 4.21 -7.86 1.24
CA ASN A 410 2.88 -8.26 1.68
C ASN A 410 1.76 -7.62 0.87
N PHE A 411 2.09 -7.10 -0.31
CA PHE A 411 1.18 -6.29 -1.13
C PHE A 411 -0.14 -7.01 -1.43
N GLU A 412 -0.13 -8.28 -1.81
CA GLU A 412 -1.35 -9.06 -2.05
C GLU A 412 -2.28 -9.13 -0.83
N LYS A 413 -1.70 -9.34 0.36
CA LYS A 413 -2.47 -9.40 1.62
C LYS A 413 -3.07 -8.04 1.95
N ILE A 414 -2.32 -6.96 1.73
CA ILE A 414 -2.78 -5.58 1.92
C ILE A 414 -3.89 -5.26 0.91
N ALA A 415 -3.71 -5.67 -0.34
CA ALA A 415 -4.69 -5.48 -1.41
C ALA A 415 -6.00 -6.22 -1.12
N ALA A 416 -5.92 -7.50 -0.78
CA ALA A 416 -7.09 -8.31 -0.44
C ALA A 416 -7.82 -7.80 0.81
N ALA A 417 -7.08 -7.28 1.80
CA ALA A 417 -7.65 -6.67 2.99
C ALA A 417 -8.31 -5.32 2.67
N GLY A 418 -7.67 -4.48 1.85
CA GLY A 418 -8.12 -3.12 1.54
C GLY A 418 -9.42 -3.08 0.75
N ALA A 419 -9.56 -3.92 -0.27
CA ALA A 419 -10.68 -3.87 -1.22
C ALA A 419 -12.08 -3.96 -0.59
N LYS A 420 -12.22 -4.62 0.57
CA LYS A 420 -13.51 -4.79 1.28
C LYS A 420 -13.67 -3.92 2.52
N THR A 421 -12.63 -3.20 2.93
CA THR A 421 -12.52 -2.73 4.31
C THR A 421 -11.99 -1.32 4.48
N ILE A 422 -11.39 -0.76 3.44
CA ILE A 422 -10.92 0.62 3.38
C ILE A 422 -11.72 1.34 2.30
N GLN A 423 -12.26 2.52 2.65
CA GLN A 423 -12.94 3.41 1.71
C GLN A 423 -12.28 4.78 1.77
N THR A 424 -12.04 5.39 0.62
CA THR A 424 -11.45 6.73 0.51
C THR A 424 -11.96 7.44 -0.74
N ASP A 425 -11.92 8.76 -0.72
CA ASP A 425 -12.14 9.64 -1.87
C ASP A 425 -10.83 10.18 -2.47
N ILE A 426 -9.66 9.64 -2.05
CA ILE A 426 -8.38 10.01 -2.65
C ILE A 426 -8.38 9.57 -4.12
N PRO A 427 -8.22 10.51 -5.07
CA PRO A 427 -8.18 10.16 -6.48
C PRO A 427 -6.92 9.34 -6.81
N ARG A 428 -7.05 8.40 -7.75
CA ARG A 428 -5.93 7.52 -8.16
C ARG A 428 -4.72 8.29 -8.67
N ASN A 429 -4.94 9.36 -9.42
CA ASN A 429 -3.87 10.21 -9.94
C ASN A 429 -3.08 10.96 -8.84
N LYS A 430 -3.63 11.08 -7.61
CA LYS A 430 -2.94 11.66 -6.44
C LYS A 430 -2.14 10.64 -5.64
N LEU A 431 -2.25 9.33 -5.93
CA LEU A 431 -1.55 8.29 -5.16
C LEU A 431 -0.01 8.45 -5.13
N PRO A 432 0.68 8.74 -6.25
CA PRO A 432 2.13 8.97 -6.19
C PRO A 432 2.50 10.08 -5.21
N ALA A 433 1.76 11.19 -5.26
CA ALA A 433 1.97 12.32 -4.37
C ALA A 433 1.63 12.00 -2.90
N MET A 434 0.61 11.17 -2.66
CA MET A 434 0.27 10.68 -1.31
C MET A 434 1.36 9.76 -0.75
N ILE A 435 1.94 8.90 -1.57
CA ILE A 435 3.07 8.04 -1.17
C ILE A 435 4.28 8.89 -0.80
N ASP A 436 4.64 9.87 -1.63
CA ASP A 436 5.74 10.81 -1.34
C ASP A 436 5.47 11.59 -0.04
N LEU A 437 4.26 12.10 0.14
CA LEU A 437 3.86 12.79 1.36
C LEU A 437 3.93 11.88 2.59
N ALA A 438 3.50 10.63 2.49
CA ALA A 438 3.61 9.65 3.58
C ALA A 438 5.06 9.34 3.96
N LEU A 439 5.98 9.30 2.98
CA LEU A 439 7.42 9.15 3.24
C LEU A 439 8.00 10.38 3.94
N LYS A 440 7.55 11.60 3.59
CA LYS A 440 7.93 12.83 4.32
C LYS A 440 7.42 12.77 5.77
N VAL A 441 6.15 12.44 5.99
CA VAL A 441 5.56 12.30 7.34
C VAL A 441 6.33 11.31 8.20
N LYS A 442 6.78 10.19 7.64
CA LYS A 442 7.57 9.19 8.35
C LYS A 442 8.91 9.74 8.88
N ASN A 443 9.49 10.72 8.19
CA ASN A 443 10.77 11.33 8.55
C ASN A 443 10.62 12.53 9.51
N THR A 444 9.38 12.86 9.91
CA THR A 444 9.07 13.93 10.87
C THR A 444 8.48 13.35 12.15
N ASN A 445 8.39 14.18 13.19
CA ASN A 445 7.67 13.82 14.39
C ASN A 445 6.17 14.05 14.20
N LEU A 446 5.35 13.06 14.52
CA LEU A 446 3.90 13.19 14.50
C LEU A 446 3.43 13.85 15.80
N HIS A 447 2.90 15.07 15.70
CA HIS A 447 2.28 15.77 16.81
C HIS A 447 0.82 15.41 16.97
N SER A 448 0.25 15.58 18.16
CA SER A 448 -1.17 15.35 18.36
C SER A 448 -1.81 16.26 19.41
N VAL A 449 -3.12 16.49 19.22
CA VAL A 449 -3.99 17.15 20.18
C VAL A 449 -5.24 16.29 20.37
N VAL A 450 -5.55 15.95 21.63
CA VAL A 450 -6.82 15.31 21.98
C VAL A 450 -7.68 16.36 22.66
N PHE A 451 -8.89 16.56 22.16
CA PHE A 451 -9.87 17.43 22.81
C PHE A 451 -10.53 16.68 23.96
N GLN A 452 -10.16 17.05 25.17
CA GLN A 452 -10.58 16.45 26.43
C GLN A 452 -10.69 17.52 27.52
N PRO A 453 -11.33 17.24 28.67
CA PRO A 453 -11.37 18.19 29.78
C PRO A 453 -9.98 18.72 30.12
N GLY A 454 -9.86 20.04 30.23
CA GLY A 454 -8.60 20.74 30.44
C GLY A 454 -7.93 21.26 29.15
N VAL A 455 -8.33 20.82 27.96
CA VAL A 455 -7.83 21.32 26.68
C VAL A 455 -8.84 22.28 26.06
N ALA A 456 -8.45 23.53 25.82
CA ALA A 456 -9.27 24.58 25.19
C ALA A 456 -10.67 24.77 25.82
N GLY A 457 -10.82 24.47 27.10
CA GLY A 457 -12.13 24.52 27.78
C GLY A 457 -13.14 23.45 27.33
N TRP A 458 -12.65 22.32 26.86
CA TRP A 458 -13.45 21.26 26.24
C TRP A 458 -14.59 20.73 27.12
N VAL A 459 -15.81 20.73 26.56
CA VAL A 459 -16.99 20.08 27.09
C VAL A 459 -17.69 19.34 25.95
N SER A 460 -17.75 18.02 25.97
CA SER A 460 -18.27 17.21 24.84
C SER A 460 -19.73 17.51 24.47
N ALA A 461 -20.57 17.88 25.44
CA ALA A 461 -21.97 18.23 25.20
C ALA A 461 -22.16 19.61 24.54
N ASN A 462 -21.23 20.54 24.77
CA ASN A 462 -21.26 21.89 24.21
C ASN A 462 -19.83 22.41 24.03
N PRO A 463 -19.13 21.95 22.98
CA PRO A 463 -17.73 22.33 22.77
C PRO A 463 -17.58 23.83 22.46
N PRO A 464 -16.60 24.52 23.05
CA PRO A 464 -16.32 25.93 22.74
C PRO A 464 -15.53 26.05 21.42
N TRP A 465 -16.22 25.90 20.29
CA TRP A 465 -15.61 25.80 18.95
C TRP A 465 -14.58 26.91 18.66
N PRO A 466 -14.82 28.20 18.99
CA PRO A 466 -13.79 29.22 18.77
C PRO A 466 -12.48 28.99 19.55
N ALA A 467 -12.56 28.40 20.75
CA ALA A 467 -11.36 28.06 21.52
C ALA A 467 -10.67 26.80 20.97
N VAL A 468 -11.46 25.83 20.51
CA VAL A 468 -10.96 24.64 19.79
C VAL A 468 -10.18 25.06 18.55
N GLN A 469 -10.75 25.91 17.70
CA GLN A 469 -10.12 26.41 16.47
C GLN A 469 -8.82 27.16 16.75
N ARG A 470 -8.80 28.05 17.76
CA ARG A 470 -7.56 28.72 18.19
C ARG A 470 -6.48 27.72 18.61
N ARG A 471 -6.86 26.68 19.37
CA ARG A 471 -5.92 25.63 19.80
C ARG A 471 -5.36 24.83 18.62
N VAL A 472 -6.20 24.54 17.61
CA VAL A 472 -5.77 23.92 16.35
C VAL A 472 -4.71 24.75 15.66
N GLN A 473 -4.97 26.05 15.45
CA GLN A 473 -4.00 26.95 14.80
C GLN A 473 -2.68 27.07 15.60
N GLN A 474 -2.75 27.05 16.92
CA GLN A 474 -1.55 27.04 17.75
C GLN A 474 -0.73 25.75 17.56
N ALA A 475 -1.41 24.60 17.55
CA ALA A 475 -0.74 23.30 17.37
C ALA A 475 -0.05 23.17 16.01
N LEU A 476 -0.67 23.68 14.95
CA LEU A 476 -0.05 23.70 13.62
C LEU A 476 1.23 24.55 13.63
N LYS A 477 1.18 25.75 14.20
CA LYS A 477 2.37 26.61 14.34
C LYS A 477 3.47 25.98 15.21
N GLU A 478 3.10 25.26 16.27
CA GLU A 478 4.04 24.53 17.13
C GLU A 478 4.75 23.42 16.32
N ALA A 479 4.00 22.64 15.52
CA ALA A 479 4.55 21.57 14.68
C ALA A 479 5.48 22.12 13.58
N ASP A 480 5.06 23.18 12.89
CA ASP A 480 5.86 23.80 11.82
C ASP A 480 7.16 24.38 12.38
N LYS A 481 7.14 24.98 13.57
CA LYS A 481 8.33 25.50 14.25
C LYS A 481 9.29 24.39 14.69
N ALA A 482 8.75 23.27 15.16
CA ALA A 482 9.56 22.12 15.58
C ALA A 482 10.36 21.51 14.42
N GLU A 483 9.78 21.47 13.22
CA GLU A 483 10.46 20.95 12.03
C GLU A 483 11.34 22.01 11.33
N GLY A 484 10.95 23.29 11.34
CA GLY A 484 11.76 24.37 10.76
C GLY A 484 13.10 24.59 11.48
N GLY A 485 13.19 24.22 12.76
CA GLY A 485 14.43 24.30 13.56
C GLY A 485 15.46 23.19 13.23
N LYS A 486 15.06 22.12 12.54
CA LYS A 486 15.95 20.99 12.19
C LYS A 486 16.76 21.21 10.91
N THR A 487 16.50 22.25 10.15
CA THR A 487 17.19 22.52 8.86
C THR A 487 18.52 23.25 9.01
N SER A 488 19.00 23.53 10.22
CA SER A 488 20.31 24.14 10.46
C SER A 488 21.26 23.15 11.14
N THR A 489 22.19 22.58 10.33
CA THR A 489 23.49 21.95 10.65
C THR A 489 23.47 20.70 11.55
N PRO A 490 24.07 19.57 11.11
CA PRO A 490 24.34 18.44 12.00
C PRO A 490 25.51 18.80 12.92
N SER A 491 25.23 19.34 14.10
CA SER A 491 26.23 19.46 15.17
C SER A 491 26.21 18.15 15.96
N ALA A 492 27.24 17.34 15.77
CA ALA A 492 27.53 16.23 16.66
C ALA A 492 27.71 16.79 18.08
N SER A 493 26.80 16.52 18.97
CA SER A 493 26.98 16.72 20.41
C SER A 493 26.48 15.52 21.19
N ALA A 494 27.42 15.06 21.97
CA ALA A 494 27.43 13.89 22.85
C ALA A 494 26.14 13.67 23.65
N ALA A 495 25.80 12.38 23.75
CA ALA A 495 24.87 11.83 24.71
C ALA A 495 25.25 12.25 26.14
N THR A 496 24.45 13.11 26.74
CA THR A 496 24.41 13.27 28.19
C THR A 496 23.02 12.84 28.64
N SER A 497 22.97 11.67 29.25
CA SER A 497 21.79 11.14 29.91
C SER A 497 21.44 12.03 31.11
N SER A 498 20.53 12.99 30.93
CA SER A 498 19.89 13.65 32.05
C SER A 498 18.55 12.97 32.33
N SER A 499 18.49 12.27 33.44
CA SER A 499 17.29 11.76 34.08
C SER A 499 16.36 12.94 34.43
N ALA A 500 15.49 13.31 33.49
CA ALA A 500 14.45 14.30 33.72
C ALA A 500 13.29 13.64 34.46
N LYS A 501 13.04 14.09 35.68
CA LYS A 501 11.87 13.82 36.51
C LYS A 501 10.59 14.11 35.69
N PRO A 502 9.56 13.27 35.69
CA PRO A 502 8.35 13.51 34.91
C PRO A 502 7.64 14.76 35.44
N THR A 503 7.74 15.83 34.73
CA THR A 503 6.93 17.04 34.93
C THR A 503 5.52 16.71 34.47
N LYS A 504 4.51 16.91 35.33
CA LYS A 504 3.08 16.83 34.96
C LYS A 504 2.87 17.69 33.69
N SER A 505 2.59 17.02 32.58
CA SER A 505 2.31 17.65 31.30
C SER A 505 1.20 18.68 31.47
N SER A 506 1.50 19.94 31.21
CA SER A 506 0.46 20.97 31.11
C SER A 506 -0.33 20.65 29.84
N SER A 507 -1.62 20.36 29.97
CA SER A 507 -2.58 19.97 28.91
C SER A 507 -2.77 21.00 27.79
N SER A 508 -1.90 22.01 27.70
CA SER A 508 -2.01 23.14 26.77
C SER A 508 -1.12 23.06 25.53
N LYS A 509 -0.12 22.14 25.47
CA LYS A 509 0.79 22.01 24.31
C LYS A 509 0.38 20.81 23.43
N SER A 510 0.72 20.87 22.14
CA SER A 510 0.69 19.69 21.26
C SER A 510 1.72 18.68 21.76
N GLU A 511 1.33 17.41 21.82
CA GLU A 511 2.20 16.33 22.29
C GLU A 511 2.90 15.69 21.11
N ASP A 512 4.22 15.48 21.23
CA ASP A 512 4.94 14.56 20.36
C ASP A 512 4.46 13.14 20.68
N LEU A 513 3.99 12.41 19.66
CA LEU A 513 3.48 11.05 19.88
C LEU A 513 4.57 10.06 20.26
N SER A 514 5.82 10.31 19.93
CA SER A 514 6.94 9.46 20.38
C SER A 514 7.07 9.52 21.92
N ASP A 515 6.90 10.70 22.50
CA ASP A 515 6.95 10.89 23.95
C ASP A 515 5.70 10.36 24.66
N SER A 516 4.50 10.67 24.12
CA SER A 516 3.24 10.22 24.74
C SER A 516 3.00 8.71 24.62
N CYS A 517 3.59 8.06 23.61
CA CYS A 517 3.56 6.61 23.44
C CYS A 517 4.78 5.90 24.03
N ALA A 518 5.67 6.60 24.72
CA ALA A 518 6.80 5.99 25.44
C ALA A 518 6.34 5.06 26.56
N TYR A 519 7.19 4.11 26.95
CA TYR A 519 6.89 3.19 28.03
C TYR A 519 6.96 3.92 29.38
N ASN A 520 5.80 4.17 29.96
CA ASN A 520 5.65 4.83 31.26
C ASN A 520 4.52 4.12 32.05
N PRO A 521 4.79 2.93 32.59
CA PRO A 521 3.79 2.19 33.35
C PRO A 521 3.42 2.96 34.62
N ALA A 522 2.12 3.03 34.93
CA ALA A 522 1.65 3.56 36.21
C ALA A 522 2.24 2.70 37.34
N LYS A 523 2.85 3.37 38.31
CA LYS A 523 3.33 2.72 39.56
C LYS A 523 2.17 2.20 40.39
#